data_adb1b6c679248b1768042ddb2465772f
#
_entry.id   adb1b6c679248b1768042ddb2465772f
#
_cell.length_a   1.000
_cell.length_b   1.000
_cell.length_c   1.000
_cell.angle_alpha   90.00
_cell.angle_beta   90.00
_cell.angle_gamma   90.00
#
_symmetry.space_group_name_H-M   'P 1'
#
loop_
_entity.id
_entity.type
_entity.pdbx_description
1 polymer ?
#
loop_
_entity_poly.entity_id
_entity_poly.type
_entity_poly.pdbx_seq_one_letter_code
_entity_poly.pdbx_strand_id
1 'polypeptide(L)'
;MSKRVASPQKISSSNRSGSGRSTVASKNPDFKVKDMSLAEWGRKEIEIAEKEMPGLMALRKEYKGKKPLKGARIAGCLHMTIQTAVLIETLVELGAEVRWSSCNIYSTQDHAAAAIAAAGIPVFAWKGETLKEYDWCIEQTLMFGDKPLNMILDDGGDLTIMIHEQHPQLLKHIKGISEETTTGVHRLYQMFEKGKLKVPAINVNDSVTKSKFDNLYGCRESLADGLKRATDVMVAGKVVVVAGYGDVGKGSAHSMRGFGARVLITEIDPICALQAAMEGFEVVTMDDAAPEADIFVTATGCDGVITEKHFKVMKDNAIVCNIGHFDSEIDVAWLEKNCKKEINIKPQVDNFILANGRSIILLARGRLMNLGCANGHPSFVMSNSFTNQTMAQIELWCNPGKYKVGVYVLPKKLDEKVASLHLAKLGVKLTKLTKKQADYLGIPVDGPFKPDHYRY
;
A
#
# COMPACT_ATOMS: atom_id res chain seq x y z
N MET A 1 -40.76 36.82 -42.32
CA MET A 1 -40.86 35.90 -43.45
C MET A 1 -40.46 34.51 -42.88
N SER A 2 -41.39 33.75 -42.47
CA SER A 2 -42.42 32.91 -43.01
C SER A 2 -41.94 31.65 -43.75
N LYS A 3 -42.30 30.50 -43.12
CA LYS A 3 -42.68 29.17 -43.68
C LYS A 3 -41.50 28.19 -43.96
N ARG A 4 -41.59 26.89 -43.74
CA ARG A 4 -42.71 25.97 -43.49
C ARG A 4 -42.22 24.66 -42.87
N VAL A 5 -43.12 24.07 -42.09
CA VAL A 5 -43.18 22.71 -41.52
C VAL A 5 -43.41 21.67 -42.65
N ALA A 6 -42.84 20.47 -42.47
CA ALA A 6 -43.35 19.25 -43.08
C ALA A 6 -43.25 18.09 -42.11
N SER A 7 -44.41 17.47 -41.84
CA SER A 7 -44.64 16.29 -40.98
C SER A 7 -44.74 15.01 -41.82
N PRO A 8 -45.01 13.83 -41.28
CA PRO A 8 -44.22 12.61 -41.44
C PRO A 8 -44.92 11.58 -42.37
N GLN A 9 -44.14 10.65 -42.90
CA GLN A 9 -44.69 9.46 -43.56
C GLN A 9 -44.60 8.21 -42.66
N LYS A 10 -45.75 7.60 -42.43
CA LYS A 10 -45.94 6.24 -41.91
C LYS A 10 -45.58 5.22 -43.01
N ILE A 11 -44.82 4.19 -42.66
CA ILE A 11 -44.79 2.93 -43.41
C ILE A 11 -44.94 1.76 -42.41
N SER A 12 -45.75 0.84 -42.84
CA SER A 12 -46.47 -0.24 -42.23
C SER A 12 -45.62 -1.39 -41.66
N SER A 13 -46.23 -2.00 -40.69
CA SER A 13 -45.92 -3.31 -40.05
C SER A 13 -45.80 -4.48 -41.04
N SER A 14 -44.78 -5.33 -40.81
CA SER A 14 -44.90 -6.75 -41.17
C SER A 14 -44.34 -7.61 -39.99
N ASN A 15 -45.25 -8.39 -39.42
CA ASN A 15 -44.99 -9.45 -38.51
C ASN A 15 -44.05 -10.51 -39.12
N ARG A 16 -42.97 -10.91 -38.38
CA ARG A 16 -42.46 -12.28 -38.47
C ARG A 16 -42.15 -12.77 -37.06
N SER A 17 -42.76 -13.87 -36.76
CA SER A 17 -42.72 -14.70 -35.57
C SER A 17 -41.38 -15.39 -35.37
N GLY A 18 -40.97 -15.49 -34.10
CA GLY A 18 -40.39 -16.70 -33.53
C GLY A 18 -38.88 -16.86 -33.64
N SER A 19 -38.20 -16.65 -32.53
CA SER A 19 -37.23 -17.65 -31.99
C SER A 19 -36.84 -17.21 -30.58
N GLY A 20 -36.79 -18.19 -29.70
CA GLY A 20 -36.66 -18.02 -28.26
C GLY A 20 -35.44 -17.20 -27.83
N ARG A 21 -35.69 -16.15 -27.08
CA ARG A 21 -34.66 -15.56 -26.20
C ARG A 21 -34.46 -16.51 -25.02
N SER A 22 -33.39 -17.28 -25.09
CA SER A 22 -32.76 -17.85 -23.90
C SER A 22 -32.48 -16.67 -22.95
N THR A 23 -33.19 -16.63 -21.84
CA THR A 23 -32.87 -15.78 -20.70
C THR A 23 -31.57 -16.32 -20.11
N VAL A 24 -30.42 -15.76 -20.55
CA VAL A 24 -29.18 -15.86 -19.80
C VAL A 24 -29.46 -15.13 -18.49
N ALA A 25 -29.58 -15.91 -17.40
CA ALA A 25 -29.60 -15.36 -16.06
C ALA A 25 -28.41 -14.39 -15.94
N SER A 26 -28.68 -13.15 -15.61
CA SER A 26 -27.65 -12.16 -15.30
C SER A 26 -26.90 -12.70 -14.10
N LYS A 27 -25.73 -13.32 -14.32
CA LYS A 27 -24.78 -13.55 -13.23
C LYS A 27 -24.49 -12.19 -12.62
N ASN A 28 -24.64 -12.04 -11.31
CA ASN A 28 -24.15 -10.87 -10.61
C ASN A 28 -22.73 -10.61 -11.08
N PRO A 29 -22.37 -9.33 -11.36
CA PRO A 29 -21.03 -9.00 -11.80
C PRO A 29 -20.02 -9.49 -10.74
N ASP A 30 -18.92 -10.09 -11.19
CA ASP A 30 -17.89 -10.64 -10.30
C ASP A 30 -16.94 -9.53 -9.79
N PHE A 31 -17.53 -8.43 -9.30
CA PHE A 31 -16.85 -7.31 -8.66
C PHE A 31 -17.84 -6.51 -7.79
N LYS A 32 -17.29 -5.72 -6.86
CA LYS A 32 -18.05 -4.69 -6.15
C LYS A 32 -17.16 -3.47 -5.91
N VAL A 33 -17.52 -2.34 -6.52
CA VAL A 33 -16.83 -1.06 -6.44
C VAL A 33 -17.82 0.06 -6.16
N LYS A 34 -17.33 1.24 -5.79
CA LYS A 34 -18.17 2.40 -5.43
C LYS A 34 -19.03 2.90 -6.58
N ASP A 35 -18.39 3.16 -7.72
CA ASP A 35 -19.04 3.79 -8.88
C ASP A 35 -18.29 3.42 -10.17
N MET A 36 -18.93 2.67 -11.05
CA MET A 36 -18.38 2.26 -12.34
C MET A 36 -18.20 3.41 -13.34
N SER A 37 -18.87 4.54 -13.14
CA SER A 37 -18.71 5.72 -14.01
C SER A 37 -17.31 6.34 -13.94
N LEU A 38 -16.55 6.01 -12.89
CA LEU A 38 -15.17 6.48 -12.68
C LEU A 38 -14.13 5.70 -13.49
N ALA A 39 -14.52 4.63 -14.18
CA ALA A 39 -13.58 3.72 -14.85
C ALA A 39 -12.71 4.40 -15.91
N GLU A 40 -13.29 5.30 -16.71
CA GLU A 40 -12.54 6.03 -17.76
C GLU A 40 -11.49 6.96 -17.16
N TRP A 41 -11.82 7.65 -16.07
CA TRP A 41 -10.85 8.46 -15.35
C TRP A 41 -9.72 7.58 -14.77
N GLY A 42 -10.08 6.49 -14.08
CA GLY A 42 -9.10 5.55 -13.54
C GLY A 42 -8.14 5.01 -14.61
N ARG A 43 -8.66 4.68 -15.80
CA ARG A 43 -7.82 4.21 -16.91
C ARG A 43 -6.77 5.24 -17.34
N LYS A 44 -7.15 6.50 -17.46
CA LYS A 44 -6.23 7.58 -17.82
C LYS A 44 -5.12 7.77 -16.78
N GLU A 45 -5.44 7.66 -15.50
CA GLU A 45 -4.42 7.74 -14.43
C GLU A 45 -3.51 6.51 -14.39
N ILE A 46 -4.04 5.31 -14.64
CA ILE A 46 -3.23 4.08 -14.78
C ILE A 46 -2.21 4.24 -15.92
N GLU A 47 -2.60 4.79 -17.07
CA GLU A 47 -1.70 5.05 -18.20
C GLU A 47 -0.58 6.05 -17.85
N ILE A 48 -0.86 7.01 -16.96
CA ILE A 48 0.19 7.92 -16.42
C ILE A 48 1.12 7.15 -15.49
N ALA A 49 0.55 6.34 -14.59
CA ALA A 49 1.33 5.56 -13.63
C ALA A 49 2.25 4.55 -14.32
N GLU A 50 1.80 3.88 -15.38
CA GLU A 50 2.63 2.96 -16.18
C GLU A 50 3.92 3.62 -16.68
N LYS A 51 3.85 4.91 -17.09
CA LYS A 51 5.03 5.67 -17.55
C LYS A 51 6.03 5.93 -16.43
N GLU A 52 5.57 5.94 -15.18
CA GLU A 52 6.38 6.17 -13.98
C GLU A 52 6.74 4.86 -13.23
N MET A 53 6.30 3.69 -13.73
CA MET A 53 6.54 2.38 -13.10
C MET A 53 7.42 1.47 -13.99
N PRO A 54 8.68 1.87 -14.24
CA PRO A 54 9.54 1.21 -15.23
C PRO A 54 9.84 -0.25 -14.89
N GLY A 55 9.89 -0.63 -13.62
CA GLY A 55 10.16 -2.01 -13.19
C GLY A 55 9.08 -2.98 -13.65
N LEU A 56 7.81 -2.66 -13.40
CA LEU A 56 6.67 -3.48 -13.84
C LEU A 56 6.57 -3.54 -15.37
N MET A 57 6.74 -2.39 -16.03
CA MET A 57 6.70 -2.33 -17.51
C MET A 57 7.84 -3.13 -18.13
N ALA A 58 9.02 -3.14 -17.51
CA ALA A 58 10.15 -3.97 -17.94
C ALA A 58 9.86 -5.47 -17.77
N LEU A 59 9.20 -5.88 -16.67
CA LEU A 59 8.78 -7.27 -16.46
C LEU A 59 7.74 -7.70 -17.51
N ARG A 60 6.72 -6.88 -17.80
CA ARG A 60 5.77 -7.16 -18.89
C ARG A 60 6.50 -7.41 -20.21
N LYS A 61 7.49 -6.57 -20.54
CA LYS A 61 8.31 -6.71 -21.76
C LYS A 61 9.17 -7.98 -21.74
N GLU A 62 9.86 -8.28 -20.63
CA GLU A 62 10.75 -9.43 -20.47
C GLU A 62 10.01 -10.76 -20.59
N TYR A 63 8.81 -10.83 -20.00
CA TYR A 63 7.99 -12.03 -19.96
C TYR A 63 6.91 -12.07 -21.06
N LYS A 64 6.93 -11.15 -22.02
CA LYS A 64 5.98 -11.13 -23.12
C LYS A 64 5.88 -12.50 -23.78
N GLY A 65 4.68 -13.10 -23.77
CA GLY A 65 4.40 -14.42 -24.34
C GLY A 65 4.85 -15.65 -23.52
N LYS A 66 5.69 -15.48 -22.49
CA LYS A 66 6.19 -16.60 -21.65
C LYS A 66 5.20 -17.02 -20.55
N LYS A 67 4.40 -16.08 -20.02
CA LYS A 67 3.38 -16.29 -18.98
C LYS A 67 3.86 -17.13 -17.78
N PRO A 68 4.88 -16.67 -17.03
CA PRO A 68 5.47 -17.45 -15.93
C PRO A 68 4.47 -17.77 -14.81
N LEU A 69 3.41 -16.98 -14.65
CA LEU A 69 2.36 -17.18 -13.64
C LEU A 69 1.14 -17.94 -14.17
N LYS A 70 1.24 -18.61 -15.33
CA LYS A 70 0.13 -19.39 -15.86
C LYS A 70 -0.34 -20.46 -14.86
N GLY A 71 -1.64 -20.42 -14.51
CA GLY A 71 -2.27 -21.32 -13.53
C GLY A 71 -2.18 -20.82 -12.08
N ALA A 72 -1.47 -19.75 -11.81
CA ALA A 72 -1.55 -19.06 -10.51
C ALA A 72 -2.91 -18.37 -10.37
N ARG A 73 -3.55 -18.57 -9.22
CA ARG A 73 -4.77 -17.90 -8.78
C ARG A 73 -4.40 -17.08 -7.55
N ILE A 74 -4.14 -15.80 -7.78
CA ILE A 74 -3.62 -14.89 -6.76
C ILE A 74 -4.79 -14.16 -6.11
N ALA A 75 -5.00 -14.40 -4.81
CA ALA A 75 -5.80 -13.53 -3.98
C ALA A 75 -4.91 -12.39 -3.47
N GLY A 76 -5.30 -11.15 -3.76
CA GLY A 76 -4.61 -9.96 -3.32
C GLY A 76 -5.42 -9.21 -2.26
N CYS A 77 -4.75 -8.80 -1.19
CA CYS A 77 -5.27 -7.89 -0.18
C CYS A 77 -4.22 -6.80 0.06
N LEU A 78 -4.28 -5.74 -0.74
CA LEU A 78 -3.37 -4.61 -0.71
C LEU A 78 -4.09 -3.36 -1.21
N HIS A 79 -3.73 -2.18 -0.72
CA HIS A 79 -4.36 -0.90 -1.03
C HIS A 79 -4.76 -0.77 -2.50
N MET A 80 -6.06 -0.63 -2.82
CA MET A 80 -6.54 -0.57 -4.20
C MET A 80 -6.33 0.84 -4.78
N THR A 81 -5.09 1.15 -5.11
CA THR A 81 -4.66 2.42 -5.70
C THR A 81 -4.43 2.29 -7.21
N ILE A 82 -4.16 3.42 -7.87
CA ILE A 82 -3.76 3.46 -9.29
C ILE A 82 -2.49 2.61 -9.51
N GLN A 83 -1.51 2.67 -8.61
CA GLN A 83 -0.27 1.89 -8.72
C GLN A 83 -0.55 0.39 -8.57
N THR A 84 -1.46 0.03 -7.67
CA THR A 84 -1.91 -1.36 -7.50
C THR A 84 -2.64 -1.87 -8.75
N ALA A 85 -3.38 -1.02 -9.44
CA ALA A 85 -3.97 -1.41 -10.71
C ALA A 85 -2.92 -1.82 -11.75
N VAL A 86 -1.78 -1.11 -11.82
CA VAL A 86 -0.65 -1.50 -12.68
C VAL A 86 -0.05 -2.85 -12.26
N LEU A 87 0.06 -3.12 -10.95
CA LEU A 87 0.50 -4.42 -10.42
C LEU A 87 -0.45 -5.54 -10.85
N ILE A 88 -1.75 -5.36 -10.60
CA ILE A 88 -2.80 -6.35 -10.94
C ILE A 88 -2.73 -6.70 -12.43
N GLU A 89 -2.72 -5.71 -13.31
CA GLU A 89 -2.64 -5.92 -14.75
C GLU A 89 -1.31 -6.59 -15.16
N THR A 90 -0.21 -6.28 -14.47
CA THR A 90 1.07 -6.96 -14.69
C THR A 90 0.97 -8.44 -14.35
N LEU A 91 0.43 -8.80 -13.19
CA LEU A 91 0.24 -10.20 -12.80
C LEU A 91 -0.65 -10.96 -13.81
N VAL A 92 -1.74 -10.33 -14.28
CA VAL A 92 -2.62 -10.90 -15.30
C VAL A 92 -1.89 -11.07 -16.64
N GLU A 93 -1.12 -10.07 -17.08
CA GLU A 93 -0.33 -10.17 -18.31
C GLU A 93 0.73 -11.29 -18.22
N LEU A 94 1.28 -11.53 -17.04
CA LEU A 94 2.20 -12.64 -16.77
C LEU A 94 1.48 -14.00 -16.65
N GLY A 95 0.16 -14.05 -16.76
CA GLY A 95 -0.65 -15.26 -16.90
C GLY A 95 -1.39 -15.70 -15.65
N ALA A 96 -1.40 -14.92 -14.57
CA ALA A 96 -2.19 -15.20 -13.37
C ALA A 96 -3.69 -14.91 -13.57
N GLU A 97 -4.52 -15.63 -12.88
CA GLU A 97 -5.88 -15.20 -12.53
C GLU A 97 -5.78 -14.41 -11.21
N VAL A 98 -6.43 -13.26 -11.11
CA VAL A 98 -6.31 -12.36 -9.96
C VAL A 98 -7.69 -11.99 -9.43
N ARG A 99 -7.85 -11.97 -8.11
CA ARG A 99 -8.99 -11.40 -7.39
C ARG A 99 -8.44 -10.47 -6.30
N TRP A 100 -9.03 -9.30 -6.13
CA TRP A 100 -8.42 -8.25 -5.32
C TRP A 100 -9.37 -7.61 -4.33
N SER A 101 -8.87 -7.33 -3.11
CA SER A 101 -9.50 -6.49 -2.09
C SER A 101 -8.48 -5.46 -1.57
N SER A 102 -8.96 -4.42 -0.90
CA SER A 102 -8.06 -3.49 -0.20
C SER A 102 -7.72 -4.00 1.20
N CYS A 103 -6.55 -3.63 1.71
CA CYS A 103 -6.11 -3.92 3.08
C CYS A 103 -6.43 -2.78 4.06
N ASN A 104 -7.21 -1.79 3.66
CA ASN A 104 -7.60 -0.66 4.52
C ASN A 104 -8.88 -0.01 4.01
N ILE A 105 -9.81 0.29 4.93
CA ILE A 105 -11.15 0.83 4.61
C ILE A 105 -11.16 2.24 4.00
N TYR A 106 -10.05 3.00 4.09
CA TYR A 106 -9.97 4.37 3.57
C TYR A 106 -8.96 4.56 2.42
N SER A 107 -8.20 3.53 2.06
CA SER A 107 -7.10 3.66 1.10
C SER A 107 -7.48 3.45 -0.35
N THR A 108 -8.64 2.85 -0.63
CA THR A 108 -9.09 2.62 -2.00
C THR A 108 -9.26 3.94 -2.77
N GLN A 109 -8.72 3.98 -3.98
CA GLN A 109 -9.04 4.97 -4.99
C GLN A 109 -10.18 4.42 -5.87
N ASP A 110 -11.39 4.94 -5.70
CA ASP A 110 -12.60 4.36 -6.31
C ASP A 110 -12.51 4.28 -7.85
N HIS A 111 -11.83 5.24 -8.48
CA HIS A 111 -11.60 5.24 -9.92
C HIS A 111 -10.60 4.15 -10.37
N ALA A 112 -9.62 3.79 -9.52
CA ALA A 112 -8.73 2.67 -9.79
C ALA A 112 -9.47 1.33 -9.74
N ALA A 113 -10.29 1.13 -8.70
CA ALA A 113 -11.13 -0.06 -8.56
C ALA A 113 -12.11 -0.20 -9.74
N ALA A 114 -12.76 0.90 -10.13
CA ALA A 114 -13.68 0.92 -11.29
C ALA A 114 -12.96 0.57 -12.60
N ALA A 115 -11.74 1.06 -12.83
CA ALA A 115 -10.98 0.76 -14.04
C ALA A 115 -10.59 -0.72 -14.12
N ILE A 116 -10.19 -1.34 -13.01
CA ILE A 116 -9.86 -2.78 -12.93
C ILE A 116 -11.12 -3.63 -13.14
N ALA A 117 -12.25 -3.26 -12.52
CA ALA A 117 -13.53 -3.92 -12.75
C ALA A 117 -13.97 -3.84 -14.23
N ALA A 118 -13.80 -2.68 -14.87
CA ALA A 118 -14.12 -2.47 -16.29
C ALA A 118 -13.20 -3.28 -17.22
N ALA A 119 -11.96 -3.57 -16.79
CA ALA A 119 -11.05 -4.48 -17.49
C ALA A 119 -11.42 -5.97 -17.33
N GLY A 120 -12.47 -6.28 -16.58
CA GLY A 120 -12.96 -7.63 -16.36
C GLY A 120 -12.18 -8.41 -15.30
N ILE A 121 -11.41 -7.73 -14.47
CA ILE A 121 -10.65 -8.34 -13.36
C ILE A 121 -11.48 -8.20 -12.08
N PRO A 122 -11.76 -9.31 -11.35
CA PRO A 122 -12.52 -9.27 -10.11
C PRO A 122 -11.86 -8.40 -9.04
N VAL A 123 -12.57 -7.37 -8.59
CA VAL A 123 -12.13 -6.45 -7.54
C VAL A 123 -13.28 -6.11 -6.60
N PHE A 124 -13.00 -6.13 -5.30
CA PHE A 124 -13.96 -5.88 -4.23
C PHE A 124 -13.32 -4.84 -3.30
N ALA A 125 -13.54 -3.57 -3.58
CA ALA A 125 -12.95 -2.48 -2.82
C ALA A 125 -13.63 -1.14 -3.11
N TRP A 126 -13.84 -0.32 -2.07
CA TRP A 126 -14.25 1.08 -2.18
C TRP A 126 -13.80 1.89 -0.97
N LYS A 127 -13.66 3.18 -1.14
CA LYS A 127 -13.30 4.07 -0.02
C LYS A 127 -14.49 4.25 0.94
N GLY A 128 -14.25 3.98 2.21
CA GLY A 128 -15.26 4.12 3.26
C GLY A 128 -16.05 2.83 3.52
N GLU A 129 -15.45 1.67 3.30
CA GLU A 129 -15.98 0.38 3.76
C GLU A 129 -16.20 0.38 5.27
N THR A 130 -17.24 -0.30 5.72
CA THR A 130 -17.35 -0.72 7.12
C THR A 130 -16.44 -1.94 7.37
N LEU A 131 -16.10 -2.24 8.62
CA LEU A 131 -15.29 -3.42 8.95
C LEU A 131 -15.93 -4.73 8.45
N LYS A 132 -17.26 -4.85 8.48
CA LYS A 132 -17.97 -6.03 7.95
C LYS A 132 -17.86 -6.13 6.42
N GLU A 133 -17.92 -5.00 5.73
CA GLU A 133 -17.74 -4.97 4.27
C GLU A 133 -16.29 -5.28 3.90
N TYR A 134 -15.34 -4.80 4.67
CA TYR A 134 -13.92 -5.10 4.53
C TYR A 134 -13.65 -6.61 4.62
N ASP A 135 -14.12 -7.27 5.68
CA ASP A 135 -14.00 -8.72 5.83
C ASP A 135 -14.66 -9.46 4.67
N TRP A 136 -15.87 -9.04 4.28
CA TRP A 136 -16.58 -9.61 3.15
C TRP A 136 -15.78 -9.45 1.83
N CYS A 137 -15.16 -8.30 1.60
CA CYS A 137 -14.32 -8.05 0.41
C CYS A 137 -13.15 -9.04 0.33
N ILE A 138 -12.47 -9.29 1.46
CA ILE A 138 -11.38 -10.26 1.52
C ILE A 138 -11.90 -11.67 1.18
N GLU A 139 -13.04 -12.09 1.76
CA GLU A 139 -13.65 -13.38 1.47
C GLU A 139 -13.96 -13.60 -0.02
N GLN A 140 -14.35 -12.53 -0.74
CA GLN A 140 -14.63 -12.64 -2.18
C GLN A 140 -13.38 -12.96 -3.01
N THR A 141 -12.17 -12.81 -2.46
CA THR A 141 -10.93 -13.14 -3.18
C THR A 141 -10.53 -14.60 -3.10
N LEU A 142 -11.15 -15.39 -2.21
CA LEU A 142 -10.71 -16.75 -1.89
C LEU A 142 -11.04 -17.80 -2.97
N MET A 143 -12.07 -17.56 -3.79
CA MET A 143 -12.55 -18.53 -4.76
C MET A 143 -12.57 -17.97 -6.19
N PHE A 144 -12.07 -18.73 -7.13
CA PHE A 144 -12.02 -18.47 -8.58
C PHE A 144 -12.98 -19.43 -9.28
N GLY A 145 -14.28 -19.13 -9.25
CA GLY A 145 -15.34 -20.05 -9.59
C GLY A 145 -15.40 -21.21 -8.58
N ASP A 146 -15.19 -22.42 -9.05
CA ASP A 146 -15.14 -23.64 -8.24
C ASP A 146 -13.73 -23.97 -7.66
N LYS A 147 -12.71 -23.18 -8.05
CA LYS A 147 -11.31 -23.42 -7.67
C LYS A 147 -10.87 -22.44 -6.57
N PRO A 148 -10.20 -22.90 -5.51
CA PRO A 148 -9.64 -22.01 -4.51
C PRO A 148 -8.40 -21.27 -5.03
N LEU A 149 -8.05 -20.16 -4.36
CA LEU A 149 -6.76 -19.50 -4.53
C LEU A 149 -5.61 -20.50 -4.35
N ASN A 150 -4.45 -20.18 -4.93
CA ASN A 150 -3.23 -20.98 -4.72
C ASN A 150 -1.97 -20.12 -4.49
N MET A 151 -2.14 -18.80 -4.49
CA MET A 151 -1.11 -17.82 -4.12
C MET A 151 -1.77 -16.67 -3.35
N ILE A 152 -1.03 -16.09 -2.42
CA ILE A 152 -1.43 -14.92 -1.64
C ILE A 152 -0.46 -13.78 -1.89
N LEU A 153 -1.00 -12.57 -2.09
CA LEU A 153 -0.27 -11.31 -2.05
C LEU A 153 -0.97 -10.44 -1.01
N ASP A 154 -0.31 -10.20 0.12
CA ASP A 154 -0.90 -9.56 1.29
C ASP A 154 -0.14 -8.30 1.71
N ASP A 155 -0.85 -7.43 2.41
CA ASP A 155 -0.30 -6.20 2.99
C ASP A 155 -0.91 -5.98 4.39
N GLY A 156 -0.14 -6.34 5.41
CA GLY A 156 -0.55 -6.32 6.79
C GLY A 156 -0.99 -7.67 7.36
N GLY A 157 -1.19 -8.68 6.50
CA GLY A 157 -1.42 -10.05 6.91
C GLY A 157 -2.87 -10.43 7.22
N ASP A 158 -3.86 -9.58 6.92
CA ASP A 158 -5.26 -9.86 7.27
C ASP A 158 -5.84 -11.02 6.43
N LEU A 159 -5.58 -11.06 5.13
CA LEU A 159 -5.95 -12.19 4.27
C LEU A 159 -5.26 -13.49 4.73
N THR A 160 -3.99 -13.41 5.04
CA THR A 160 -3.20 -14.55 5.54
C THR A 160 -3.79 -15.10 6.84
N ILE A 161 -4.11 -14.26 7.81
CA ILE A 161 -4.70 -14.64 9.09
C ILE A 161 -6.10 -15.23 8.87
N MET A 162 -6.93 -14.57 8.08
CA MET A 162 -8.29 -15.06 7.76
C MET A 162 -8.25 -16.49 7.21
N ILE A 163 -7.33 -16.77 6.29
CA ILE A 163 -7.20 -18.13 5.72
C ILE A 163 -6.75 -19.13 6.78
N HIS A 164 -5.73 -18.78 7.59
CA HIS A 164 -5.20 -19.72 8.60
C HIS A 164 -6.21 -20.00 9.71
N GLU A 165 -7.02 -19.04 10.11
CA GLU A 165 -7.94 -19.18 11.24
C GLU A 165 -9.35 -19.58 10.83
N GLN A 166 -9.88 -19.04 9.73
CA GLN A 166 -11.28 -19.23 9.32
C GLN A 166 -11.43 -20.22 8.15
N HIS A 167 -10.42 -20.33 7.27
CA HIS A 167 -10.46 -21.17 6.08
C HIS A 167 -9.26 -22.14 5.96
N PRO A 168 -8.85 -22.85 7.04
CA PRO A 168 -7.63 -23.68 7.03
C PRO A 168 -7.65 -24.80 5.98
N GLN A 169 -8.83 -25.22 5.52
CA GLN A 169 -8.99 -26.20 4.45
C GLN A 169 -8.41 -25.74 3.11
N LEU A 170 -8.22 -24.43 2.90
CA LEU A 170 -7.66 -23.87 1.67
C LEU A 170 -6.13 -23.92 1.65
N LEU A 171 -5.47 -24.01 2.81
CA LEU A 171 -4.01 -23.98 2.96
C LEU A 171 -3.30 -25.04 2.11
N LYS A 172 -3.90 -26.23 1.94
CA LYS A 172 -3.34 -27.30 1.10
C LYS A 172 -3.18 -26.95 -0.37
N HIS A 173 -3.85 -25.89 -0.85
CA HIS A 173 -3.77 -25.42 -2.23
C HIS A 173 -2.75 -24.29 -2.41
N ILE A 174 -2.37 -23.62 -1.32
CA ILE A 174 -1.53 -22.43 -1.36
C ILE A 174 -0.06 -22.81 -1.45
N LYS A 175 0.63 -22.28 -2.44
CA LYS A 175 2.07 -22.51 -2.66
C LYS A 175 2.97 -21.52 -1.95
N GLY A 176 2.45 -20.32 -1.65
CA GLY A 176 3.20 -19.32 -0.92
C GLY A 176 2.47 -17.98 -0.78
N ILE A 177 3.05 -17.16 0.08
CA ILE A 177 2.61 -15.81 0.44
C ILE A 177 3.71 -14.83 0.09
N SER A 178 3.38 -13.66 -0.45
CA SER A 178 4.26 -12.50 -0.44
C SER A 178 3.63 -11.38 0.40
N GLU A 179 4.40 -10.80 1.32
CA GLU A 179 3.93 -9.80 2.28
C GLU A 179 4.64 -8.47 2.05
N GLU A 180 3.86 -7.39 1.97
CA GLU A 180 4.30 -6.05 1.58
C GLU A 180 4.91 -5.26 2.74
N THR A 181 4.37 -5.36 3.96
CA THR A 181 4.63 -4.36 4.99
C THR A 181 5.17 -4.94 6.30
N THR A 182 5.89 -4.10 7.04
CA THR A 182 6.52 -4.46 8.32
C THR A 182 5.57 -5.15 9.29
N THR A 183 4.34 -4.66 9.41
CA THR A 183 3.36 -5.23 10.34
C THR A 183 2.95 -6.65 9.96
N GLY A 184 2.68 -6.89 8.67
CA GLY A 184 2.35 -8.24 8.19
C GLY A 184 3.54 -9.19 8.34
N VAL A 185 4.76 -8.71 8.06
CA VAL A 185 6.00 -9.48 8.28
C VAL A 185 6.15 -9.87 9.74
N HIS A 186 5.91 -8.95 10.68
CA HIS A 186 5.95 -9.25 12.12
C HIS A 186 4.93 -10.34 12.50
N ARG A 187 3.71 -10.27 11.97
CA ARG A 187 2.68 -11.30 12.14
C ARG A 187 3.12 -12.65 11.57
N LEU A 188 3.73 -12.68 10.39
CA LEU A 188 4.26 -13.91 9.79
C LEU A 188 5.34 -14.57 10.66
N TYR A 189 6.29 -13.79 11.20
CA TYR A 189 7.29 -14.31 12.13
C TYR A 189 6.64 -14.86 13.40
N GLN A 190 5.71 -14.14 14.01
CA GLN A 190 4.97 -14.64 15.18
C GLN A 190 4.19 -15.93 14.89
N MET A 191 3.55 -16.02 13.71
CA MET A 191 2.85 -17.24 13.29
C MET A 191 3.84 -18.40 13.09
N PHE A 192 5.01 -18.13 12.52
CA PHE A 192 6.05 -19.13 12.31
C PHE A 192 6.60 -19.65 13.64
N GLU A 193 6.99 -18.77 14.55
CA GLU A 193 7.50 -19.12 15.89
C GLU A 193 6.50 -19.95 16.71
N LYS A 194 5.19 -19.63 16.59
CA LYS A 194 4.11 -20.36 17.24
C LYS A 194 3.68 -21.64 16.48
N GLY A 195 4.37 -22.00 15.37
CA GLY A 195 4.01 -23.16 14.54
C GLY A 195 2.65 -23.06 13.82
N LYS A 196 2.10 -21.84 13.75
CA LYS A 196 0.81 -21.56 13.10
C LYS A 196 0.93 -21.32 11.60
N LEU A 197 2.03 -20.76 11.11
CA LEU A 197 2.28 -20.59 9.67
C LEU A 197 2.38 -21.96 9.01
N LYS A 198 1.65 -22.17 7.91
CA LYS A 198 1.53 -23.51 7.25
C LYS A 198 2.08 -23.53 5.82
N VAL A 199 2.44 -22.39 5.28
CA VAL A 199 2.96 -22.24 3.92
C VAL A 199 4.19 -21.32 3.91
N PRO A 200 5.10 -21.40 2.92
CA PRO A 200 6.23 -20.50 2.84
C PRO A 200 5.78 -19.07 2.56
N ALA A 201 6.49 -18.09 3.12
CA ALA A 201 6.24 -16.69 2.89
C ALA A 201 7.52 -15.96 2.45
N ILE A 202 7.43 -15.06 1.48
CA ILE A 202 8.47 -14.09 1.14
C ILE A 202 8.11 -12.75 1.75
N ASN A 203 8.97 -12.27 2.62
CA ASN A 203 8.98 -10.94 3.19
C ASN A 203 9.53 -9.97 2.14
N VAL A 204 8.64 -9.29 1.43
CA VAL A 204 9.00 -8.29 0.43
C VAL A 204 9.44 -6.98 1.10
N ASN A 205 8.87 -6.65 2.27
CA ASN A 205 9.22 -5.42 2.99
C ASN A 205 10.72 -5.26 3.21
N ASP A 206 11.43 -6.34 3.54
CA ASP A 206 12.85 -6.30 3.87
C ASP A 206 13.78 -6.46 2.65
N SER A 207 13.24 -6.58 1.45
CA SER A 207 14.01 -6.31 0.23
C SER A 207 14.54 -4.88 0.30
N VAL A 208 15.83 -4.67 0.00
CA VAL A 208 16.43 -3.33 0.10
C VAL A 208 15.78 -2.34 -0.83
N THR A 209 15.44 -2.78 -2.05
CA THR A 209 14.72 -1.96 -3.04
C THR A 209 13.25 -1.69 -2.66
N LYS A 210 12.74 -2.30 -1.59
CA LYS A 210 11.45 -1.96 -0.99
C LYS A 210 11.66 -1.05 0.22
N SER A 211 12.25 -1.54 1.31
CA SER A 211 12.32 -0.83 2.58
C SER A 211 13.07 0.51 2.49
N LYS A 212 14.19 0.55 1.76
CA LYS A 212 14.99 1.78 1.61
C LYS A 212 14.47 2.75 0.55
N PHE A 213 13.42 2.38 -0.16
CA PHE A 213 12.76 3.20 -1.20
C PHE A 213 11.34 3.57 -0.80
N ASP A 214 10.45 2.59 -0.69
CA ASP A 214 9.04 2.77 -0.33
C ASP A 214 8.90 3.41 1.07
N ASN A 215 9.39 2.74 2.09
CA ASN A 215 9.22 3.22 3.47
C ASN A 215 9.92 4.57 3.70
N LEU A 216 11.05 4.82 3.03
CA LEU A 216 11.82 6.06 3.17
C LEU A 216 11.32 7.17 2.22
N TYR A 217 11.50 7.00 0.92
CA TYR A 217 11.17 8.03 -0.07
C TYR A 217 9.67 8.17 -0.27
N GLY A 218 8.91 7.07 -0.18
CA GLY A 218 7.46 7.09 -0.27
C GLY A 218 6.84 7.95 0.84
N CYS A 219 7.25 7.74 2.09
CA CYS A 219 6.78 8.55 3.22
C CYS A 219 7.29 9.99 3.14
N ARG A 220 8.50 10.21 2.61
CA ARG A 220 9.05 11.56 2.40
C ARG A 220 8.18 12.42 1.49
N GLU A 221 7.61 11.83 0.45
CA GLU A 221 6.69 12.52 -0.49
C GLU A 221 5.26 12.58 0.07
N SER A 222 4.72 11.43 0.50
CA SER A 222 3.30 11.28 0.78
C SER A 222 2.85 11.91 2.11
N LEU A 223 3.73 12.05 3.11
CA LEU A 223 3.39 12.75 4.35
C LEU A 223 3.01 14.21 4.07
N ALA A 224 3.86 14.92 3.32
CA ALA A 224 3.61 16.32 2.99
C ALA A 224 2.35 16.48 2.13
N ASP A 225 2.14 15.58 1.16
CA ASP A 225 0.94 15.59 0.31
C ASP A 225 -0.33 15.42 1.15
N GLY A 226 -0.34 14.43 2.06
CA GLY A 226 -1.47 14.18 2.96
C GLY A 226 -1.77 15.35 3.89
N LEU A 227 -0.76 15.92 4.56
CA LEU A 227 -0.92 17.08 5.43
C LEU A 227 -1.51 18.29 4.70
N LYS A 228 -0.97 18.60 3.52
CA LYS A 228 -1.43 19.76 2.74
C LYS A 228 -2.83 19.58 2.20
N ARG A 229 -3.18 18.41 1.66
CA ARG A 229 -4.55 18.13 1.19
C ARG A 229 -5.55 18.12 2.34
N ALA A 230 -5.15 17.59 3.51
CA ALA A 230 -6.02 17.55 4.69
C ALA A 230 -6.30 18.93 5.26
N THR A 231 -5.27 19.77 5.44
CA THR A 231 -5.34 20.96 6.30
C THR A 231 -4.92 22.25 5.62
N ASP A 232 -4.27 22.19 4.46
CA ASP A 232 -3.64 23.34 3.78
C ASP A 232 -2.65 24.10 4.69
N VAL A 233 -2.12 23.42 5.72
CA VAL A 233 -1.23 24.04 6.71
C VAL A 233 0.11 24.43 6.10
N MET A 234 0.61 25.58 6.47
CA MET A 234 2.00 25.96 6.20
C MET A 234 2.91 25.23 7.19
N VAL A 235 3.80 24.38 6.68
CA VAL A 235 4.71 23.55 7.49
C VAL A 235 5.91 24.36 7.99
N ALA A 236 6.41 25.32 7.19
CA ALA A 236 7.52 26.17 7.57
C ALA A 236 7.24 26.91 8.89
N GLY A 237 8.22 26.91 9.79
CA GLY A 237 8.14 27.52 11.11
C GLY A 237 7.34 26.74 12.15
N LYS A 238 6.75 25.59 11.81
CA LYS A 238 6.08 24.71 12.75
C LYS A 238 7.07 23.83 13.51
N VAL A 239 6.69 23.42 14.70
CA VAL A 239 7.36 22.34 15.43
C VAL A 239 6.63 21.05 15.11
N VAL A 240 7.34 20.08 14.54
CA VAL A 240 6.80 18.78 14.14
C VAL A 240 7.47 17.68 14.95
N VAL A 241 6.68 16.86 15.61
CA VAL A 241 7.16 15.64 16.26
C VAL A 241 6.97 14.46 15.32
N VAL A 242 8.02 13.68 15.11
CA VAL A 242 7.96 12.37 14.45
C VAL A 242 8.31 11.29 15.47
N ALA A 243 7.35 10.44 15.79
CA ALA A 243 7.56 9.31 16.68
C ALA A 243 8.05 8.10 15.88
N GLY A 244 9.26 7.64 16.20
CA GLY A 244 10.00 6.60 15.47
C GLY A 244 10.99 7.17 14.45
N TYR A 245 12.19 6.54 14.36
CA TYR A 245 13.23 6.90 13.39
C TYR A 245 13.74 5.68 12.61
N GLY A 246 12.85 4.72 12.36
CA GLY A 246 13.00 3.70 11.32
C GLY A 246 12.91 4.32 9.92
N ASP A 247 12.81 3.53 8.85
CA ASP A 247 12.77 4.05 7.48
C ASP A 247 11.60 5.03 7.23
N VAL A 248 10.41 4.71 7.75
CA VAL A 248 9.23 5.60 7.69
C VAL A 248 9.46 6.92 8.43
N GLY A 249 9.98 6.84 9.65
CA GLY A 249 10.26 8.03 10.47
C GLY A 249 11.34 8.91 9.86
N LYS A 250 12.42 8.31 9.30
CA LYS A 250 13.47 9.03 8.56
C LYS A 250 12.90 9.81 7.38
N GLY A 251 12.11 9.14 6.55
CA GLY A 251 11.44 9.79 5.42
C GLY A 251 10.56 10.96 5.87
N SER A 252 9.74 10.73 6.89
CA SER A 252 8.83 11.73 7.47
C SER A 252 9.59 12.93 8.04
N ALA A 253 10.65 12.70 8.82
CA ALA A 253 11.46 13.74 9.43
C ALA A 253 12.16 14.61 8.37
N HIS A 254 12.74 13.97 7.36
CA HIS A 254 13.39 14.67 6.24
C HIS A 254 12.38 15.49 5.43
N SER A 255 11.16 14.97 5.21
CA SER A 255 10.08 15.69 4.56
C SER A 255 9.78 17.01 5.28
N MET A 256 9.47 16.92 6.56
CA MET A 256 9.07 18.09 7.37
C MET A 256 10.19 19.10 7.49
N ARG A 257 11.43 18.65 7.71
CA ARG A 257 12.62 19.53 7.72
C ARG A 257 12.82 20.21 6.35
N GLY A 258 12.61 19.48 5.27
CA GLY A 258 12.69 20.04 3.90
C GLY A 258 11.68 21.17 3.63
N PHE A 259 10.54 21.15 4.29
CA PHE A 259 9.56 22.24 4.27
C PHE A 259 9.84 23.37 5.29
N GLY A 260 10.93 23.31 6.06
CA GLY A 260 11.33 24.34 6.99
C GLY A 260 10.71 24.23 8.39
N ALA A 261 10.26 23.04 8.78
CA ALA A 261 9.86 22.76 10.17
C ALA A 261 11.06 22.53 11.07
N ARG A 262 10.93 22.88 12.36
CA ARG A 262 11.77 22.33 13.43
C ARG A 262 11.22 20.96 13.76
N VAL A 263 12.03 19.90 13.56
CA VAL A 263 11.61 18.52 13.74
C VAL A 263 12.22 17.95 15.01
N LEU A 264 11.35 17.41 15.88
CA LEU A 264 11.70 16.64 17.06
C LEU A 264 11.46 15.16 16.77
N ILE A 265 12.35 14.29 17.26
CA ILE A 265 12.22 12.83 17.12
C ILE A 265 11.99 12.22 18.48
N THR A 266 11.07 11.26 18.56
CA THR A 266 10.99 10.36 19.72
C THR A 266 11.36 8.95 19.28
N GLU A 267 12.22 8.26 20.04
CA GLU A 267 12.74 6.94 19.65
C GLU A 267 13.12 6.10 20.88
N ILE A 268 12.96 4.80 20.78
CA ILE A 268 13.31 3.84 21.84
C ILE A 268 14.60 3.08 21.52
N ASP A 269 14.93 2.91 20.21
CA ASP A 269 16.16 2.25 19.78
C ASP A 269 17.35 3.22 19.85
N PRO A 270 18.36 2.93 20.68
CA PRO A 270 19.51 3.83 20.82
C PRO A 270 20.32 3.99 19.53
N ILE A 271 20.28 3.03 18.60
CA ILE A 271 20.95 3.16 17.30
C ILE A 271 20.19 4.16 16.42
N CYS A 272 18.87 4.03 16.32
CA CYS A 272 18.05 4.97 15.57
C CYS A 272 18.08 6.38 16.19
N ALA A 273 18.04 6.49 17.51
CA ALA A 273 18.18 7.76 18.21
C ALA A 273 19.55 8.43 17.94
N LEU A 274 20.63 7.66 17.96
CA LEU A 274 21.97 8.17 17.63
C LEU A 274 22.04 8.64 16.17
N GLN A 275 21.45 7.89 15.23
CA GLN A 275 21.38 8.30 13.83
C GLN A 275 20.61 9.62 13.67
N ALA A 276 19.46 9.77 14.34
CA ALA A 276 18.70 11.01 14.32
C ALA A 276 19.51 12.21 14.82
N ALA A 277 20.20 12.04 15.95
CA ALA A 277 21.07 13.06 16.52
C ALA A 277 22.24 13.44 15.60
N MET A 278 22.88 12.45 14.96
CA MET A 278 23.97 12.68 13.99
C MET A 278 23.50 13.38 12.72
N GLU A 279 22.23 13.23 12.35
CA GLU A 279 21.60 13.95 11.24
C GLU A 279 21.09 15.34 11.64
N GLY A 280 21.32 15.75 12.90
CA GLY A 280 21.01 17.09 13.42
C GLY A 280 19.56 17.27 13.86
N PHE A 281 18.85 16.19 14.16
CA PHE A 281 17.54 16.25 14.81
C PHE A 281 17.71 16.27 16.33
N GLU A 282 16.81 16.97 17.00
CA GLU A 282 16.68 16.90 18.45
C GLU A 282 15.87 15.65 18.81
N VAL A 283 16.44 14.80 19.66
CA VAL A 283 15.79 13.57 20.13
C VAL A 283 15.31 13.80 21.57
N VAL A 284 13.99 13.66 21.78
CA VAL A 284 13.31 13.98 23.03
C VAL A 284 12.30 12.89 23.39
N THR A 285 11.67 12.97 24.55
CA THR A 285 10.51 12.13 24.87
C THR A 285 9.23 12.74 24.30
N MET A 286 8.17 11.93 24.15
CA MET A 286 6.85 12.46 23.72
C MET A 286 6.28 13.40 24.80
N ASP A 287 6.56 13.14 26.09
CA ASP A 287 6.12 14.02 27.19
C ASP A 287 6.76 15.42 27.08
N ASP A 288 8.02 15.52 26.68
CA ASP A 288 8.70 16.81 26.46
C ASP A 288 8.18 17.51 25.20
N ALA A 289 7.93 16.77 24.12
CA ALA A 289 7.49 17.33 22.85
C ALA A 289 6.02 17.77 22.83
N ALA A 290 5.13 17.07 23.56
CA ALA A 290 3.69 17.29 23.47
C ALA A 290 3.23 18.73 23.74
N PRO A 291 3.80 19.50 24.70
CA PRO A 291 3.37 20.88 24.95
C PRO A 291 3.88 21.89 23.90
N GLU A 292 4.91 21.55 23.13
CA GLU A 292 5.52 22.51 22.20
C GLU A 292 5.29 22.21 20.70
N ALA A 293 4.85 21.00 20.34
CA ALA A 293 4.64 20.65 18.94
C ALA A 293 3.29 21.16 18.39
N ASP A 294 3.31 21.47 17.09
CA ASP A 294 2.14 21.87 16.32
C ASP A 294 1.57 20.71 15.51
N ILE A 295 2.44 19.78 15.09
CA ILE A 295 2.10 18.62 14.26
C ILE A 295 2.74 17.37 14.86
N PHE A 296 1.96 16.32 14.98
CA PHE A 296 2.38 15.01 15.50
C PHE A 296 2.21 13.95 14.42
N VAL A 297 3.29 13.22 14.14
CA VAL A 297 3.33 12.14 13.16
C VAL A 297 3.82 10.88 13.84
N THR A 298 2.98 9.84 13.94
CA THR A 298 3.40 8.53 14.47
C THR A 298 3.85 7.59 13.35
N ALA A 299 4.93 6.85 13.59
CA ALA A 299 5.58 5.98 12.62
C ALA A 299 6.32 4.81 13.28
N THR A 300 5.84 4.33 14.44
CA THR A 300 6.52 3.34 15.27
C THR A 300 6.05 1.91 15.04
N GLY A 301 4.81 1.74 14.57
CA GLY A 301 4.14 0.44 14.53
C GLY A 301 3.81 -0.13 15.93
N CYS A 302 3.90 0.71 16.98
CA CYS A 302 3.62 0.34 18.37
C CYS A 302 2.17 0.70 18.74
N ASP A 303 1.75 0.32 19.94
CA ASP A 303 0.47 0.70 20.51
C ASP A 303 0.62 1.87 21.48
N GLY A 304 -0.36 2.79 21.52
CA GLY A 304 -0.46 3.82 22.55
C GLY A 304 0.70 4.82 22.63
N VAL A 305 1.22 5.27 21.50
CA VAL A 305 2.32 6.26 21.43
C VAL A 305 1.83 7.65 21.82
N ILE A 306 0.64 8.03 21.34
CA ILE A 306 -0.04 9.28 21.75
C ILE A 306 -1.30 8.92 22.53
N THR A 307 -1.32 9.33 23.79
CA THR A 307 -2.38 8.97 24.73
C THR A 307 -2.96 10.20 25.44
N GLU A 308 -3.92 9.98 26.35
CA GLU A 308 -4.58 10.99 27.18
C GLU A 308 -3.62 12.06 27.72
N LYS A 309 -2.49 11.65 28.31
CA LYS A 309 -1.55 12.58 28.97
C LYS A 309 -0.98 13.60 27.97
N HIS A 310 -0.78 13.18 26.71
CA HIS A 310 -0.25 14.04 25.66
C HIS A 310 -1.33 14.98 25.12
N PHE A 311 -2.56 14.49 24.83
CA PHE A 311 -3.67 15.34 24.38
C PHE A 311 -3.99 16.48 25.34
N LYS A 312 -3.89 16.24 26.65
CA LYS A 312 -4.18 17.25 27.67
C LYS A 312 -3.23 18.44 27.66
N VAL A 313 -2.01 18.28 27.16
CA VAL A 313 -0.98 19.33 27.15
C VAL A 313 -0.70 19.90 25.76
N MET A 314 -1.15 19.25 24.68
CA MET A 314 -1.00 19.74 23.32
C MET A 314 -1.52 21.16 23.14
N LYS A 315 -0.93 21.90 22.21
CA LYS A 315 -1.40 23.21 21.79
C LYS A 315 -2.84 23.14 21.25
N ASP A 316 -3.52 24.27 21.28
CA ASP A 316 -4.79 24.42 20.56
C ASP A 316 -4.56 24.27 19.06
N ASN A 317 -5.48 23.51 18.40
CA ASN A 317 -5.40 23.16 16.98
C ASN A 317 -4.15 22.33 16.60
N ALA A 318 -3.58 21.57 17.53
CA ALA A 318 -2.54 20.60 17.20
C ALA A 318 -3.06 19.57 16.18
N ILE A 319 -2.27 19.30 15.14
CA ILE A 319 -2.59 18.31 14.11
C ILE A 319 -1.94 16.99 14.52
N VAL A 320 -2.75 15.94 14.61
CA VAL A 320 -2.29 14.60 14.99
C VAL A 320 -2.58 13.63 13.84
N CYS A 321 -1.57 12.91 13.39
CA CYS A 321 -1.71 11.94 12.31
C CYS A 321 -0.77 10.76 12.47
N ASN A 322 -1.13 9.66 11.82
CA ASN A 322 -0.35 8.44 11.76
C ASN A 322 0.03 8.13 10.29
N ILE A 323 1.25 7.69 10.07
CA ILE A 323 1.74 7.18 8.79
C ILE A 323 2.19 5.70 8.89
N GLY A 324 2.05 5.10 10.08
CA GLY A 324 2.19 3.67 10.32
C GLY A 324 0.97 2.89 9.81
N HIS A 325 1.13 1.58 9.66
CA HIS A 325 0.11 0.73 9.01
C HIS A 325 -1.23 0.68 9.77
N PHE A 326 -1.19 0.51 11.11
CA PHE A 326 -2.39 0.41 11.95
C PHE A 326 -2.67 1.69 12.73
N ASP A 327 -3.91 1.78 13.22
CA ASP A 327 -4.47 2.91 13.94
C ASP A 327 -4.26 2.88 15.47
N SER A 328 -3.50 1.91 15.99
CA SER A 328 -3.28 1.73 17.44
C SER A 328 -2.30 2.71 18.06
N GLU A 329 -1.49 3.41 17.26
CA GLU A 329 -0.47 4.34 17.77
C GLU A 329 -1.06 5.56 18.48
N ILE A 330 -2.29 5.94 18.12
CA ILE A 330 -3.01 7.10 18.66
C ILE A 330 -4.27 6.61 19.39
N ASP A 331 -4.42 6.98 20.65
CA ASP A 331 -5.60 6.62 21.45
C ASP A 331 -6.84 7.44 21.03
N VAL A 332 -7.35 7.10 19.83
CA VAL A 332 -8.55 7.73 19.25
C VAL A 332 -9.77 7.48 20.12
N ALA A 333 -9.87 6.29 20.73
CA ALA A 333 -11.00 5.93 21.60
C ALA A 333 -11.11 6.87 22.82
N TRP A 334 -9.96 7.30 23.36
CA TRP A 334 -9.97 8.29 24.43
C TRP A 334 -10.48 9.66 23.93
N LEU A 335 -10.04 10.13 22.75
CA LEU A 335 -10.55 11.38 22.16
C LEU A 335 -12.05 11.35 21.94
N GLU A 336 -12.58 10.27 21.35
CA GLU A 336 -14.02 10.09 21.11
C GLU A 336 -14.84 10.13 22.41
N LYS A 337 -14.34 9.47 23.44
CA LYS A 337 -15.02 9.39 24.75
C LYS A 337 -14.95 10.68 25.56
N ASN A 338 -13.89 11.46 25.46
CA ASN A 338 -13.56 12.55 26.37
C ASN A 338 -13.63 13.95 25.72
N CYS A 339 -13.90 14.06 24.43
CA CYS A 339 -14.14 15.35 23.81
C CYS A 339 -15.52 15.91 24.22
N LYS A 340 -15.62 17.24 24.32
CA LYS A 340 -16.89 17.96 24.47
C LYS A 340 -17.73 17.90 23.20
N LYS A 341 -17.03 17.93 22.05
CA LYS A 341 -17.64 17.95 20.71
C LYS A 341 -16.67 17.42 19.69
N GLU A 342 -17.16 16.57 18.83
CA GLU A 342 -16.48 16.17 17.59
C GLU A 342 -17.12 16.89 16.42
N ILE A 343 -16.30 17.43 15.51
CA ILE A 343 -16.74 18.12 14.30
C ILE A 343 -15.98 17.52 13.12
N ASN A 344 -16.68 16.83 12.25
CA ASN A 344 -16.10 16.45 10.95
C ASN A 344 -15.99 17.70 10.07
N ILE A 345 -14.76 18.11 9.76
CA ILE A 345 -14.47 19.30 8.93
C ILE A 345 -14.67 18.96 7.45
N LYS A 346 -14.14 17.83 7.03
CA LYS A 346 -14.26 17.23 5.71
C LYS A 346 -13.88 15.75 5.80
N PRO A 347 -14.07 14.93 4.77
CA PRO A 347 -13.66 13.54 4.82
C PRO A 347 -12.23 13.35 5.33
N GLN A 348 -12.07 12.50 6.34
CA GLN A 348 -10.78 12.15 6.99
C GLN A 348 -10.12 13.29 7.79
N VAL A 349 -10.84 14.34 8.13
CA VAL A 349 -10.35 15.45 8.98
C VAL A 349 -11.39 15.75 10.06
N ASP A 350 -11.09 15.36 11.29
CA ASP A 350 -11.97 15.50 12.43
C ASP A 350 -11.34 16.43 13.47
N ASN A 351 -12.16 17.33 14.02
CA ASN A 351 -11.76 18.24 15.08
C ASN A 351 -12.42 17.84 16.40
N PHE A 352 -11.60 17.49 17.39
CA PHE A 352 -12.03 17.11 18.74
C PHE A 352 -11.83 18.29 19.70
N ILE A 353 -12.91 18.90 20.15
CA ILE A 353 -12.88 19.98 21.14
C ILE A 353 -12.87 19.37 22.54
N LEU A 354 -11.78 19.55 23.28
CA LEU A 354 -11.58 19.01 24.60
C LEU A 354 -12.34 19.85 25.69
N ALA A 355 -12.43 19.30 26.90
CA ALA A 355 -13.11 19.96 28.03
C ALA A 355 -12.50 21.34 28.40
N ASN A 356 -11.17 21.50 28.18
CA ASN A 356 -10.46 22.75 28.41
C ASN A 356 -10.62 23.80 27.30
N GLY A 357 -11.40 23.50 26.25
CA GLY A 357 -11.66 24.36 25.10
C GLY A 357 -10.63 24.27 23.97
N ARG A 358 -9.53 23.54 24.15
CA ARG A 358 -8.55 23.31 23.06
C ARG A 358 -9.07 22.30 22.06
N SER A 359 -8.63 22.43 20.83
CA SER A 359 -8.97 21.56 19.71
C SER A 359 -7.79 20.66 19.33
N ILE A 360 -8.09 19.41 19.01
CA ILE A 360 -7.15 18.46 18.37
C ILE A 360 -7.69 18.11 16.99
N ILE A 361 -6.91 18.34 15.94
CA ILE A 361 -7.27 17.98 14.57
C ILE A 361 -6.66 16.61 14.29
N LEU A 362 -7.51 15.59 14.21
CA LEU A 362 -7.09 14.22 13.92
C LEU A 362 -7.30 13.91 12.43
N LEU A 363 -6.27 13.35 11.80
CA LEU A 363 -6.33 12.94 10.38
C LEU A 363 -6.58 11.44 10.25
N ALA A 364 -7.44 11.08 9.29
CA ALA A 364 -7.77 9.70 8.91
C ALA A 364 -8.13 8.78 10.09
N ARG A 365 -8.73 9.35 11.17
CA ARG A 365 -9.10 8.60 12.38
C ARG A 365 -7.93 7.81 12.99
N GLY A 366 -6.71 8.35 12.92
CA GLY A 366 -5.49 7.66 13.36
C GLY A 366 -4.95 6.58 12.42
N ARG A 367 -5.61 6.33 11.29
CA ARG A 367 -5.14 5.41 10.24
C ARG A 367 -4.11 6.08 9.33
N LEU A 368 -3.63 5.36 8.32
CA LEU A 368 -2.70 5.85 7.29
C LEU A 368 -3.19 7.16 6.65
N MET A 369 -2.65 8.29 7.10
CA MET A 369 -3.10 9.61 6.67
C MET A 369 -2.74 9.91 5.21
N ASN A 370 -1.61 9.40 4.71
CA ASN A 370 -1.16 9.60 3.34
C ASN A 370 -2.09 8.95 2.29
N LEU A 371 -2.74 7.85 2.64
CA LEU A 371 -3.76 7.18 1.81
C LEU A 371 -5.18 7.65 2.14
N GLY A 372 -5.46 7.92 3.41
CA GLY A 372 -6.77 8.44 3.85
C GLY A 372 -7.05 9.83 3.32
N CYS A 373 -6.08 10.75 3.45
CA CYS A 373 -6.21 12.15 3.08
C CYS A 373 -5.67 12.50 1.68
N ALA A 374 -4.88 11.60 1.06
CA ALA A 374 -4.25 11.83 -0.25
C ALA A 374 -4.20 10.53 -1.07
N ASN A 375 -3.21 10.41 -1.95
CA ASN A 375 -3.09 9.32 -2.92
C ASN A 375 -2.03 8.26 -2.55
N GLY A 376 -1.38 8.40 -1.39
CA GLY A 376 -0.31 7.51 -0.95
C GLY A 376 1.03 7.78 -1.64
N HIS A 377 1.85 6.74 -1.78
CA HIS A 377 3.18 6.84 -2.34
C HIS A 377 3.18 7.06 -3.86
N PRO A 378 4.18 7.80 -4.41
CA PRO A 378 4.27 8.06 -5.84
C PRO A 378 4.59 6.80 -6.65
N SER A 379 4.18 6.80 -7.92
CA SER A 379 4.24 5.64 -8.81
C SER A 379 5.64 5.05 -8.96
N PHE A 380 6.68 5.89 -9.05
CA PHE A 380 8.06 5.40 -9.20
C PHE A 380 8.53 4.57 -8.00
N VAL A 381 8.19 5.02 -6.78
CA VAL A 381 8.50 4.30 -5.55
C VAL A 381 7.73 2.98 -5.49
N MET A 382 6.44 3.01 -5.78
CA MET A 382 5.62 1.80 -5.81
C MET A 382 6.01 0.82 -6.92
N SER A 383 6.64 1.31 -7.99
CA SER A 383 7.26 0.43 -8.98
C SER A 383 8.34 -0.47 -8.37
N ASN A 384 9.16 0.04 -7.44
CA ASN A 384 10.14 -0.79 -6.73
C ASN A 384 9.46 -1.89 -5.92
N SER A 385 8.50 -1.52 -5.08
CA SER A 385 7.76 -2.46 -4.22
C SER A 385 7.03 -3.51 -5.03
N PHE A 386 6.30 -3.10 -6.04
CA PHE A 386 5.47 -4.01 -6.84
C PHE A 386 6.27 -4.86 -7.84
N THR A 387 7.45 -4.40 -8.24
CA THR A 387 8.39 -5.26 -8.96
C THR A 387 8.92 -6.37 -8.05
N ASN A 388 9.23 -6.05 -6.78
CA ASN A 388 9.57 -7.06 -5.77
C ASN A 388 8.42 -8.05 -5.54
N GLN A 389 7.17 -7.58 -5.41
CA GLN A 389 5.99 -8.44 -5.27
C GLN A 389 5.84 -9.39 -6.46
N THR A 390 5.93 -8.85 -7.67
CA THR A 390 5.84 -9.65 -8.89
C THR A 390 6.94 -10.71 -8.95
N MET A 391 8.18 -10.34 -8.60
CA MET A 391 9.31 -11.29 -8.56
C MET A 391 9.13 -12.33 -7.46
N ALA A 392 8.59 -11.97 -6.29
CA ALA A 392 8.29 -12.92 -5.21
C ALA A 392 7.21 -13.93 -5.62
N GLN A 393 6.15 -13.48 -6.30
CA GLN A 393 5.10 -14.36 -6.83
C GLN A 393 5.67 -15.33 -7.89
N ILE A 394 6.52 -14.86 -8.81
CA ILE A 394 7.20 -15.71 -9.79
C ILE A 394 8.12 -16.71 -9.09
N GLU A 395 8.90 -16.26 -8.11
CA GLU A 395 9.86 -17.10 -7.39
C GLU A 395 9.16 -18.25 -6.66
N LEU A 396 8.08 -17.95 -5.93
CA LEU A 396 7.30 -18.97 -5.21
C LEU A 396 6.57 -19.92 -6.17
N TRP A 397 5.99 -19.39 -7.25
CA TRP A 397 5.21 -20.17 -8.19
C TRP A 397 6.05 -21.10 -9.05
N CYS A 398 7.16 -20.61 -9.59
CA CYS A 398 8.01 -21.35 -10.54
C CYS A 398 8.99 -22.32 -9.87
N ASN A 399 9.24 -22.18 -8.55
CA ASN A 399 10.18 -23.03 -7.82
C ASN A 399 9.46 -23.81 -6.70
N PRO A 400 8.50 -24.68 -7.03
CA PRO A 400 7.76 -25.44 -6.03
C PRO A 400 8.71 -26.35 -5.23
N GLY A 401 8.57 -26.31 -3.89
CA GLY A 401 9.40 -27.11 -2.98
C GLY A 401 10.77 -26.53 -2.64
N LYS A 402 11.19 -25.43 -3.27
CA LYS A 402 12.43 -24.71 -2.91
C LYS A 402 12.36 -24.13 -1.50
N TYR A 403 11.21 -23.61 -1.14
CA TYR A 403 10.96 -22.98 0.15
C TYR A 403 10.11 -23.90 1.03
N LYS A 404 10.63 -24.26 2.20
CA LYS A 404 9.86 -24.93 3.26
C LYS A 404 8.99 -23.89 3.97
N VAL A 405 8.11 -24.35 4.89
CA VAL A 405 7.38 -23.42 5.75
C VAL A 405 8.36 -22.55 6.52
N GLY A 406 8.25 -21.25 6.39
CA GLY A 406 9.14 -20.25 6.97
C GLY A 406 8.96 -18.90 6.31
N VAL A 407 9.66 -17.89 6.81
CA VAL A 407 9.66 -16.51 6.30
C VAL A 407 11.03 -16.22 5.69
N TYR A 408 11.06 -15.80 4.43
CA TYR A 408 12.27 -15.59 3.63
C TYR A 408 12.30 -14.18 3.07
N VAL A 409 13.49 -13.62 2.89
CA VAL A 409 13.69 -12.39 2.11
C VAL A 409 13.97 -12.78 0.65
N LEU A 410 13.61 -11.92 -0.27
CA LEU A 410 13.89 -12.13 -1.69
C LEU A 410 15.41 -12.25 -1.91
N PRO A 411 15.88 -13.25 -2.70
CA PRO A 411 17.32 -13.40 -2.96
C PRO A 411 17.97 -12.12 -3.46
N LYS A 412 19.17 -11.78 -2.96
CA LYS A 412 19.88 -10.53 -3.25
C LYS A 412 19.98 -10.25 -4.76
N LYS A 413 20.21 -11.27 -5.58
CA LYS A 413 20.26 -11.14 -7.04
C LYS A 413 18.95 -10.61 -7.63
N LEU A 414 17.79 -10.99 -7.06
CA LEU A 414 16.49 -10.51 -7.51
C LEU A 414 16.25 -9.08 -7.04
N ASP A 415 16.66 -8.74 -5.82
CA ASP A 415 16.61 -7.38 -5.28
C ASP A 415 17.47 -6.41 -6.14
N GLU A 416 18.71 -6.81 -6.50
CA GLU A 416 19.56 -6.06 -7.44
C GLU A 416 18.94 -5.95 -8.84
N LYS A 417 18.24 -6.99 -9.31
CA LYS A 417 17.50 -6.93 -10.59
C LYS A 417 16.41 -5.87 -10.54
N VAL A 418 15.65 -5.81 -9.45
CA VAL A 418 14.63 -4.77 -9.26
C VAL A 418 15.25 -3.38 -9.40
N ALA A 419 16.34 -3.09 -8.68
CA ALA A 419 17.07 -1.82 -8.82
C ALA A 419 17.46 -1.54 -10.28
N SER A 420 18.06 -2.52 -10.95
CA SER A 420 18.56 -2.38 -12.32
C SER A 420 17.46 -2.00 -13.32
N LEU A 421 16.23 -2.49 -13.13
CA LEU A 421 15.08 -2.19 -14.01
C LEU A 421 14.64 -0.72 -13.92
N HIS A 422 15.03 0.00 -12.85
CA HIS A 422 14.66 1.40 -12.61
C HIS A 422 15.71 2.41 -13.07
N LEU A 423 16.98 1.99 -13.23
CA LEU A 423 18.10 2.89 -13.47
C LEU A 423 18.00 3.66 -14.79
N ALA A 424 17.53 3.00 -15.85
CA ALA A 424 17.40 3.62 -17.17
C ALA A 424 16.43 4.82 -17.16
N LYS A 425 15.35 4.75 -16.41
CA LYS A 425 14.37 5.84 -16.25
C LYS A 425 15.00 7.09 -15.65
N LEU A 426 15.98 6.91 -14.76
CA LEU A 426 16.71 7.98 -14.09
C LEU A 426 17.97 8.44 -14.85
N GLY A 427 18.25 7.84 -16.03
CA GLY A 427 19.46 8.15 -16.80
C GLY A 427 20.76 7.71 -16.12
N VAL A 428 20.69 6.78 -15.16
CA VAL A 428 21.85 6.28 -14.41
C VAL A 428 22.72 5.37 -15.28
N LYS A 429 24.03 5.58 -15.23
CA LYS A 429 25.04 4.75 -15.89
C LYS A 429 25.91 4.08 -14.85
N LEU A 430 25.82 2.75 -14.75
CA LEU A 430 26.64 1.97 -13.82
C LEU A 430 28.06 1.78 -14.37
N THR A 431 29.06 1.87 -13.48
CA THR A 431 30.41 1.38 -13.73
C THR A 431 30.40 -0.15 -13.74
N LYS A 432 31.09 -0.74 -14.72
CA LYS A 432 31.24 -2.20 -14.81
C LYS A 432 32.57 -2.62 -14.21
N LEU A 433 32.55 -3.68 -13.41
CA LEU A 433 33.76 -4.28 -12.89
C LEU A 433 34.57 -4.96 -14.01
N THR A 434 35.87 -4.75 -14.04
CA THR A 434 36.78 -5.60 -14.77
C THR A 434 36.93 -6.94 -14.04
N LYS A 435 37.37 -7.99 -14.77
CA LYS A 435 37.66 -9.28 -14.15
C LYS A 435 38.67 -9.15 -12.99
N LYS A 436 39.73 -8.35 -13.18
CA LYS A 436 40.74 -8.09 -12.13
C LYS A 436 40.14 -7.47 -10.88
N GLN A 437 39.19 -6.53 -11.02
CA GLN A 437 38.52 -5.90 -9.87
C GLN A 437 37.58 -6.90 -9.18
N ALA A 438 36.83 -7.69 -9.95
CA ALA A 438 35.93 -8.71 -9.43
C ALA A 438 36.72 -9.79 -8.64
N ASP A 439 37.82 -10.27 -9.20
CA ASP A 439 38.74 -11.24 -8.57
C ASP A 439 39.33 -10.66 -7.24
N TYR A 440 39.75 -9.38 -7.25
CA TYR A 440 40.24 -8.70 -6.07
C TYR A 440 39.20 -8.58 -4.95
N LEU A 441 37.96 -8.30 -5.31
CA LEU A 441 36.83 -8.16 -4.37
C LEU A 441 36.23 -9.51 -3.96
N GLY A 442 36.56 -10.60 -4.66
CA GLY A 442 35.98 -11.93 -4.40
C GLY A 442 34.50 -12.02 -4.76
N ILE A 443 34.01 -11.23 -5.75
CA ILE A 443 32.60 -11.20 -6.17
C ILE A 443 32.50 -11.43 -7.67
N PRO A 444 31.32 -11.89 -8.18
CA PRO A 444 31.09 -11.99 -9.62
C PRO A 444 31.07 -10.63 -10.31
N VAL A 445 31.49 -10.59 -11.59
CA VAL A 445 31.47 -9.35 -12.41
C VAL A 445 30.05 -8.77 -12.53
N ASP A 446 29.04 -9.63 -12.60
CA ASP A 446 27.62 -9.24 -12.78
C ASP A 446 26.78 -9.41 -11.49
N GLY A 447 27.45 -9.41 -10.33
CA GLY A 447 26.78 -9.52 -9.03
C GLY A 447 26.36 -10.97 -8.65
N PRO A 448 25.75 -11.13 -7.47
CA PRO A 448 25.42 -10.08 -6.52
C PRO A 448 26.65 -9.36 -5.95
N PHE A 449 26.54 -8.03 -5.81
CA PHE A 449 27.65 -7.18 -5.36
C PHE A 449 27.84 -7.16 -3.85
N LYS A 450 26.82 -7.61 -3.10
CA LYS A 450 26.81 -7.71 -1.65
C LYS A 450 26.27 -9.08 -1.20
N PRO A 451 26.71 -9.61 -0.06
CA PRO A 451 26.15 -10.84 0.49
C PRO A 451 24.69 -10.68 0.92
N ASP A 452 23.96 -11.78 1.06
CA ASP A 452 22.51 -11.77 1.33
C ASP A 452 22.12 -11.05 2.63
N HIS A 453 23.00 -11.10 3.65
CA HIS A 453 22.76 -10.45 4.93
C HIS A 453 23.03 -8.95 4.94
N TYR A 454 23.65 -8.40 3.89
CA TYR A 454 23.99 -6.97 3.84
C TYR A 454 22.70 -6.11 3.71
N ARG A 455 22.60 -5.10 4.56
CA ARG A 455 21.56 -4.07 4.54
C ARG A 455 22.21 -2.71 4.30
N TYR A 456 21.77 -2.00 3.29
CA TYR A 456 22.32 -0.70 2.87
C TYR A 456 22.03 0.42 3.87
#